data_a7de442c560be54838dbf8123164af5c
#
_entry.id   a7de442c560be54838dbf8123164af5c
#
_cell.length_a   1.000
_cell.length_b   1.000
_cell.length_c   1.000
_cell.angle_alpha   90.00
_cell.angle_beta   90.00
_cell.angle_gamma   90.00
#
_symmetry.space_group_name_H-M   'P 1'
#
loop_
_entity.id
_entity.type
_entity.pdbx_description
1 polymer ?
#
loop_
_entity_poly.entity_id
_entity_poly.type
_entity_poly.pdbx_seq_one_letter_code
_entity_poly.pdbx_strand_id
1 'polypeptide(L)'
;MTSEFVKVGQVNDFPKGSLKLVTVAGEEVVVGNIGDKLYAIANKCTHRGGPLHEGELAGATVTCPWHGGQFDMVTGKVLAPPPMKDGACFDVQVQGDNVLLRKK
;
A
#
# COMPACT_ATOMS: atom_id res chain seq x y z
N MET A 1 -19.27 1.01 -11.96
CA MET A 1 -19.57 1.59 -10.64
C MET A 1 -18.39 2.40 -10.14
N THR A 2 -18.66 3.60 -9.69
CA THR A 2 -17.63 4.45 -9.12
C THR A 2 -17.36 4.03 -7.69
N SER A 3 -16.12 3.80 -7.37
CA SER A 3 -15.71 3.55 -5.98
C SER A 3 -15.68 4.88 -5.24
N GLU A 4 -16.12 4.89 -3.99
CA GLU A 4 -16.08 6.07 -3.15
C GLU A 4 -14.82 6.06 -2.29
N PHE A 5 -14.34 7.25 -1.96
CA PHE A 5 -13.26 7.36 -0.99
C PHE A 5 -13.74 6.93 0.39
N VAL A 6 -12.94 6.11 1.05
CA VAL A 6 -13.24 5.59 2.39
C VAL A 6 -12.16 6.09 3.34
N LYS A 7 -12.58 6.67 4.46
CA LYS A 7 -11.64 7.09 5.50
C LYS A 7 -11.02 5.87 6.16
N VAL A 8 -9.68 5.83 6.20
CA VAL A 8 -8.93 4.71 6.79
C VAL A 8 -8.12 5.13 8.01
N GLY A 9 -8.04 6.42 8.31
CA GLY A 9 -7.32 6.89 9.47
C GLY A 9 -7.01 8.38 9.35
N GLN A 10 -6.08 8.83 10.17
CA GLN A 10 -5.58 10.19 10.16
C GLN A 10 -4.11 10.21 9.78
N VAL A 11 -3.63 11.36 9.31
CA VAL A 11 -2.24 11.51 8.86
C VAL A 11 -1.25 11.01 9.92
N ASN A 12 -1.53 11.29 11.20
CA ASN A 12 -0.65 10.87 12.29
C ASN A 12 -0.57 9.36 12.49
N ASP A 13 -1.51 8.60 11.92
CA ASP A 13 -1.48 7.14 11.99
C ASP A 13 -0.46 6.55 11.02
N PHE A 14 0.05 7.36 10.10
CA PHE A 14 0.96 6.90 9.05
C PHE A 14 2.28 7.69 9.11
N PRO A 15 3.12 7.44 10.11
CA PRO A 15 4.38 8.18 10.22
C PRO A 15 5.33 7.87 9.07
N LYS A 16 6.24 8.78 8.82
CA LYS A 16 7.21 8.69 7.74
C LYS A 16 7.98 7.36 7.80
N GLY A 17 8.05 6.68 6.66
CA GLY A 17 8.74 5.40 6.56
C GLY A 17 7.93 4.21 7.05
N SER A 18 6.68 4.41 7.44
CA SER A 18 5.83 3.32 7.95
C SER A 18 5.08 2.60 6.84
N LEU A 19 4.75 1.35 7.12
CA LEU A 19 3.80 0.53 6.36
C LEU A 19 2.68 0.15 7.30
N LYS A 20 1.45 0.51 6.95
CA LYS A 20 0.28 0.25 7.81
C LYS A 20 -0.79 -0.52 7.05
N LEU A 21 -1.34 -1.54 7.70
CA LEU A 21 -2.46 -2.29 7.14
C LEU A 21 -3.77 -1.55 7.41
N VAL A 22 -4.56 -1.37 6.37
CA VAL A 22 -5.92 -0.85 6.48
C VAL A 22 -6.84 -1.73 5.63
N THR A 23 -8.15 -1.60 5.84
CA THR A 23 -9.14 -2.35 5.06
C THR A 23 -10.04 -1.39 4.31
N VAL A 24 -10.18 -1.61 3.01
CA VAL A 24 -11.05 -0.81 2.15
C VAL A 24 -11.99 -1.75 1.41
N ALA A 25 -13.28 -1.62 1.65
CA ALA A 25 -14.31 -2.44 1.00
C ALA A 25 -14.00 -3.95 1.10
N GLY A 26 -13.53 -4.39 2.27
CA GLY A 26 -13.22 -5.80 2.51
C GLY A 26 -11.86 -6.26 2.00
N GLU A 27 -11.09 -5.39 1.38
CA GLU A 27 -9.74 -5.71 0.90
C GLU A 27 -8.67 -5.15 1.81
N GLU A 28 -7.64 -5.94 2.06
CA GLU A 28 -6.47 -5.48 2.83
C GLU A 28 -5.56 -4.64 1.93
N VAL A 29 -5.20 -3.47 2.43
CA VAL A 29 -4.39 -2.50 1.70
C VAL A 29 -3.24 -2.06 2.60
N VAL A 30 -2.05 -1.94 2.04
CA VAL A 30 -0.91 -1.37 2.76
C VAL A 30 -0.76 0.09 2.36
N VAL A 31 -0.68 0.97 3.37
CA VAL A 31 -0.41 2.39 3.17
C VAL A 31 1.02 2.67 3.60
N GLY A 32 1.81 3.25 2.70
CA GLY A 32 3.19 3.62 2.98
C GLY A 32 3.38 5.12 2.94
N ASN A 33 4.14 5.65 3.88
CA ASN A 33 4.51 7.06 3.90
C ASN A 33 5.92 7.23 3.36
N ILE A 34 6.04 7.85 2.20
CA ILE A 34 7.31 8.08 1.51
C ILE A 34 7.52 9.59 1.37
N GLY A 35 8.46 10.14 2.14
CA GLY A 35 8.76 11.56 2.06
C GLY A 35 7.56 12.46 2.35
N ASP A 36 6.73 12.07 3.33
CA ASP A 36 5.50 12.76 3.74
C ASP A 36 4.34 12.65 2.74
N LYS A 37 4.48 11.80 1.73
CA LYS A 37 3.37 11.46 0.83
C LYS A 37 2.91 10.04 1.09
N LEU A 38 1.60 9.84 1.05
CA LEU A 38 0.98 8.54 1.30
C LEU A 38 0.63 7.86 -0.01
N TYR A 39 0.98 6.58 -0.08
CA TYR A 39 0.66 5.72 -1.22
C TYR A 39 0.04 4.44 -0.71
N ALA A 40 -0.78 3.81 -1.52
CA ALA A 40 -1.49 2.61 -1.10
C ALA A 40 -1.55 1.60 -2.23
N ILE A 41 -1.21 0.35 -1.90
CA ILE A 41 -1.35 -0.78 -2.83
C ILE A 41 -1.99 -1.95 -2.07
N ALA A 42 -2.47 -2.95 -2.81
CA ALA A 42 -3.01 -4.16 -2.18
C ALA A 42 -1.94 -4.76 -1.26
N ASN A 43 -2.34 -5.16 -0.06
CA ASN A 43 -1.41 -5.68 0.94
C ASN A 43 -0.87 -7.06 0.60
N LYS A 44 -1.57 -7.83 -0.23
CA LYS A 44 -1.17 -9.19 -0.56
C LYS A 44 -0.14 -9.21 -1.68
N CYS A 45 1.00 -9.84 -1.43
CA CYS A 45 1.96 -10.15 -2.47
C CYS A 45 1.28 -10.99 -3.55
N THR A 46 1.45 -10.63 -4.81
CA THR A 46 0.78 -11.32 -5.92
C THR A 46 1.29 -12.73 -6.16
N HIS A 47 2.41 -13.10 -5.53
CA HIS A 47 2.97 -14.46 -5.63
C HIS A 47 2.20 -15.46 -4.76
N ARG A 48 2.16 -15.23 -3.44
CA ARG A 48 1.52 -16.17 -2.49
C ARG A 48 0.71 -15.47 -1.39
N GLY A 49 0.33 -14.22 -1.61
CA GLY A 49 -0.47 -13.49 -0.65
C GLY A 49 0.27 -13.05 0.61
N GLY A 50 1.60 -12.96 0.56
CA GLY A 50 2.39 -12.51 1.69
C GLY A 50 2.00 -11.11 2.13
N PRO A 51 2.01 -10.81 3.46
CA PRO A 51 1.54 -9.55 4.00
C PRO A 51 2.58 -8.44 3.79
N LEU A 52 2.39 -7.59 2.80
CA LEU A 52 3.36 -6.53 2.47
C LEU A 52 3.56 -5.55 3.63
N HIS A 53 2.53 -5.34 4.47
CA HIS A 53 2.65 -4.41 5.61
C HIS A 53 3.65 -4.90 6.67
N GLU A 54 3.99 -6.18 6.67
CA GLU A 54 5.01 -6.74 7.58
C GLU A 54 6.39 -6.76 6.93
N GLY A 55 6.52 -6.33 5.70
CA GLY A 55 7.79 -6.24 5.00
C GLY A 55 8.54 -4.97 5.31
N GLU A 56 9.45 -4.61 4.43
CA GLU A 56 10.29 -3.43 4.59
C GLU A 56 10.03 -2.41 3.48
N LEU A 57 10.05 -1.14 3.86
CA LEU A 57 9.94 -0.03 2.93
C LEU A 57 11.31 0.66 2.84
N ALA A 58 11.91 0.64 1.65
CA ALA A 58 13.16 1.33 1.38
C ALA A 58 12.95 2.26 0.19
N GLY A 59 13.01 3.58 0.43
CA GLY A 59 12.62 4.56 -0.59
C GLY A 59 11.18 4.32 -1.00
N ALA A 60 10.94 4.02 -2.27
CA ALA A 60 9.61 3.73 -2.80
C ALA A 60 9.39 2.22 -3.02
N THR A 61 10.29 1.37 -2.55
CA THR A 61 10.22 -0.08 -2.76
C THR A 61 9.77 -0.78 -1.50
N VAL A 62 8.70 -1.58 -1.60
CA VAL A 62 8.27 -2.45 -0.51
C VAL A 62 8.69 -3.89 -0.83
N THR A 63 9.28 -4.55 0.15
CA THR A 63 9.77 -5.93 0.03
C THR A 63 8.86 -6.87 0.81
N CYS A 64 8.32 -7.89 0.12
CA CYS A 64 7.50 -8.91 0.75
C CYS A 64 8.34 -9.72 1.75
N PRO A 65 7.85 -9.95 2.99
CA PRO A 65 8.60 -10.73 3.97
C PRO A 65 8.67 -12.22 3.62
N TRP A 66 7.84 -12.68 2.67
CA TRP A 66 7.85 -14.05 2.18
C TRP A 66 8.62 -14.10 0.88
N HIS A 67 9.75 -14.61 0.73
CA HIS A 67 10.51 -14.82 -0.52
C HIS A 67 11.15 -13.55 -1.15
N GLY A 68 11.00 -12.38 -0.53
CA GLY A 68 11.74 -11.17 -0.97
C GLY A 68 11.26 -10.50 -2.25
N GLY A 69 10.03 -10.78 -2.69
CA GLY A 69 9.48 -10.07 -3.85
C GLY A 69 9.34 -8.58 -3.57
N GLN A 70 9.56 -7.75 -4.59
CA GLN A 70 9.54 -6.30 -4.43
C GLN A 70 8.54 -5.64 -5.34
N PHE A 71 7.88 -4.59 -4.80
CA PHE A 71 6.90 -3.80 -5.51
C PHE A 71 7.19 -2.32 -5.35
N ASP A 72 6.82 -1.54 -6.36
CA ASP A 72 6.85 -0.09 -6.29
C ASP A 72 5.61 0.37 -5.51
N MET A 73 5.84 1.04 -4.37
CA MET A 73 4.75 1.53 -3.52
C MET A 73 3.89 2.60 -4.20
N VAL A 74 4.46 3.31 -5.17
CA VAL A 74 3.75 4.39 -5.86
C VAL A 74 2.80 3.85 -6.93
N THR A 75 3.21 2.83 -7.67
CA THR A 75 2.46 2.32 -8.82
C THR A 75 1.90 0.92 -8.63
N GLY A 76 2.41 0.16 -7.67
CA GLY A 76 2.09 -1.26 -7.50
C GLY A 76 2.85 -2.17 -8.43
N LYS A 77 3.73 -1.64 -9.26
CA LYS A 77 4.45 -2.42 -10.25
C LYS A 77 5.44 -3.38 -9.59
N VAL A 78 5.48 -4.63 -10.07
CA VAL A 78 6.43 -5.59 -9.56
C VAL A 78 7.85 -5.21 -10.02
N LEU A 79 8.80 -5.24 -9.08
CA LEU A 79 10.19 -4.85 -9.32
C LEU A 79 11.15 -6.02 -9.24
N ALA A 80 10.80 -7.05 -8.47
CA ALA A 80 11.67 -8.21 -8.29
C ALA A 80 10.86 -9.48 -8.07
N PRO A 81 11.29 -10.63 -8.65
CA PRO A 81 10.62 -11.89 -8.45
C PRO A 81 10.71 -12.34 -6.99
N PRO A 82 9.93 -13.35 -6.55
CA PRO A 82 9.17 -14.30 -7.37
C PRO A 82 7.83 -13.81 -7.91
N PRO A 83 7.18 -12.72 -7.38
CA PRO A 83 5.94 -12.30 -8.01
C PRO A 83 6.18 -11.80 -9.43
N MET A 84 5.25 -12.14 -10.33
CA MET A 84 5.33 -11.74 -11.72
C MET A 84 4.15 -10.85 -12.13
N LYS A 85 3.30 -10.52 -11.18
CA LYS A 85 2.09 -9.75 -11.39
C LYS A 85 2.14 -8.49 -10.56
N ASP A 86 1.74 -7.35 -11.14
CA ASP A 86 1.71 -6.10 -10.42
C ASP A 86 0.64 -6.14 -9.33
N GLY A 87 0.90 -5.40 -8.23
CA GLY A 87 -0.08 -5.20 -7.19
C GLY A 87 -1.08 -4.13 -7.61
N ALA A 88 -2.32 -4.23 -7.10
CA ALA A 88 -3.33 -3.22 -7.35
C ALA A 88 -2.98 -1.93 -6.60
N CYS A 89 -3.10 -0.79 -7.27
CA CYS A 89 -2.82 0.52 -6.70
C CYS A 89 -4.13 1.21 -6.31
N PHE A 90 -4.13 1.96 -5.24
CA PHE A 90 -5.29 2.69 -4.74
C PHE A 90 -5.04 4.19 -4.79
N ASP A 91 -6.11 4.97 -5.02
CA ASP A 91 -6.03 6.43 -4.92
C ASP A 91 -5.99 6.83 -3.45
N VAL A 92 -5.15 7.80 -3.14
CA VAL A 92 -5.05 8.36 -1.78
C VAL A 92 -5.42 9.83 -1.83
N GLN A 93 -6.29 10.23 -0.89
CA GLN A 93 -6.67 11.64 -0.72
C GLN A 93 -6.52 12.01 0.75
N VAL A 94 -5.92 13.16 1.00
CA VAL A 94 -5.82 13.71 2.35
C VAL A 94 -6.72 14.95 2.41
N GLN A 95 -7.68 14.93 3.35
CA GLN A 95 -8.57 16.06 3.58
C GLN A 95 -8.40 16.51 5.03
N GLY A 96 -7.77 17.67 5.24
CA GLY A 96 -7.39 18.08 6.59
C GLY A 96 -6.41 17.06 7.17
N ASP A 97 -6.81 16.41 8.25
CA ASP A 97 -6.02 15.35 8.87
C ASP A 97 -6.51 13.94 8.50
N ASN A 98 -7.55 13.85 7.68
CA ASN A 98 -8.14 12.56 7.33
C ASN A 98 -7.49 11.95 6.09
N VAL A 99 -7.21 10.66 6.15
CA VAL A 99 -6.68 9.90 5.02
C VAL A 99 -7.80 9.03 4.46
N LEU A 100 -8.03 9.16 3.16
CA LEU A 100 -9.08 8.43 2.46
C LEU A 100 -8.47 7.65 1.29
N LEU A 101 -8.99 6.45 1.06
CA LEU A 101 -8.56 5.60 -0.04
C LEU A 101 -9.74 5.25 -0.92
N ARG A 102 -9.42 5.06 -2.20
CA ARG A 102 -10.39 4.60 -3.18
C ARG A 102 -9.74 3.58 -4.11
N LYS A 103 -10.43 2.49 -4.38
CA LYS A 103 -9.97 1.50 -5.32
C LYS A 103 -9.99 2.08 -6.74
N LYS A 104 -8.91 1.91 -7.45
CA LYS A 104 -8.82 2.33 -8.86
C LYS A 104 -9.57 1.41 -9.79
#